data_dda089bdbd9096ec8832745c43ee2361
#
_entry.id   dda089bdbd9096ec8832745c43ee2361
#
_cell.length_a   1.000
_cell.length_b   1.000
_cell.length_c   1.000
_cell.angle_alpha   90.00
_cell.angle_beta   90.00
_cell.angle_gamma   90.00
#
_symmetry.space_group_name_H-M   'P 1'
#
loop_
_entity.id
_entity.type
_entity.pdbx_description
1 polymer ?
#
loop_
_entity_poly.entity_id
_entity_poly.type
_entity_poly.pdbx_seq_one_letter_code
_entity_poly.pdbx_strand_id
1 'polypeptide(L)'
;MPMKISFWHVEAIFTGTLAGLSPYANNRMKENIEADESRPAYLRDGMTNVHEAMKPGPGLTNVSREAADRLAPLIGKLEQNGTTRVELGSWVTCQLISSITGSIFGPLNPFKDPEVVQAFE
;
A
#
# COMPACT_ATOMS: atom_id res chain seq x y z
N MET A 1 27.90 25.72 8.68
CA MET A 1 26.43 25.49 8.49
C MET A 1 26.09 24.11 8.99
N PRO A 2 25.13 23.93 9.90
CA PRO A 2 24.71 22.59 10.25
C PRO A 2 24.08 21.91 9.02
N MET A 3 24.58 20.74 8.67
CA MET A 3 24.04 19.91 7.61
C MET A 3 22.60 19.52 8.03
N LYS A 4 21.59 20.08 7.38
CA LYS A 4 20.20 19.63 7.56
C LYS A 4 20.09 18.25 6.93
N ILE A 5 19.98 17.21 7.74
CA ILE A 5 19.63 15.89 7.26
C ILE A 5 18.15 15.97 6.82
N SER A 6 17.93 15.99 5.52
CA SER A 6 16.58 15.95 4.97
C SER A 6 16.09 14.52 4.97
N PHE A 7 14.95 14.26 5.61
CA PHE A 7 14.26 12.98 5.57
C PHE A 7 14.03 12.48 4.15
N TRP A 8 13.69 13.40 3.25
CA TRP A 8 13.39 13.06 1.85
C TRP A 8 14.57 12.46 1.07
N HIS A 9 15.79 12.89 1.36
CA HIS A 9 16.99 12.31 0.75
C HIS A 9 17.21 10.86 1.20
N VAL A 10 17.02 10.61 2.48
CA VAL A 10 17.14 9.25 3.05
C VAL A 10 16.04 8.36 2.47
N GLU A 11 14.81 8.85 2.43
CA GLU A 11 13.66 8.12 1.88
C GLU A 11 13.84 7.79 0.39
N ALA A 12 14.33 8.72 -0.42
CA ALA A 12 14.59 8.48 -1.84
C ALA A 12 15.64 7.40 -2.09
N ILE A 13 16.70 7.36 -1.26
CA ILE A 13 17.74 6.32 -1.36
C ILE A 13 17.16 4.98 -0.92
N PHE A 14 16.47 4.94 0.22
CA PHE A 14 15.91 3.73 0.80
C PHE A 14 14.87 3.11 -0.14
N THR A 15 13.87 3.87 -0.55
CA THR A 15 12.83 3.41 -1.47
C THR A 15 13.40 2.98 -2.81
N GLY A 16 14.33 3.74 -3.38
CA GLY A 16 14.98 3.38 -4.64
C GLY A 16 15.75 2.07 -4.57
N THR A 17 16.38 1.78 -3.43
CA THR A 17 17.15 0.55 -3.21
C THR A 17 16.23 -0.65 -2.95
N LEU A 18 15.25 -0.50 -2.07
CA LEU A 18 14.32 -1.59 -1.70
C LEU A 18 13.37 -1.96 -2.83
N ALA A 19 12.84 -0.96 -3.54
CA ALA A 19 11.92 -1.21 -4.65
C ALA A 19 12.63 -1.67 -5.94
N GLY A 20 13.96 -1.75 -5.95
CA GLY A 20 14.71 -2.17 -7.13
C GLY A 20 14.47 -1.26 -8.34
N LEU A 21 14.29 0.04 -8.13
CA LEU A 21 13.96 0.97 -9.19
C LEU A 21 15.07 1.06 -10.23
N SER A 22 14.66 1.20 -11.49
CA SER A 22 15.61 1.50 -12.57
C SER A 22 16.36 2.83 -12.29
N PRO A 23 17.57 3.02 -12.85
CA PRO A 23 18.30 4.28 -12.69
C PRO A 23 17.49 5.51 -13.11
N TYR A 24 16.69 5.38 -14.15
CA TYR A 24 15.77 6.43 -14.60
C TYR A 24 14.71 6.76 -13.53
N ALA A 25 14.01 5.75 -13.03
CA ALA A 25 12.97 5.94 -12.01
C ALA A 25 13.56 6.52 -10.72
N ASN A 26 14.74 6.05 -10.30
CA ASN A 26 15.43 6.54 -9.11
C ASN A 26 15.84 8.02 -9.26
N ASN A 27 16.31 8.42 -10.44
CA ASN A 27 16.62 9.82 -10.71
C ASN A 27 15.36 10.69 -10.70
N ARG A 28 14.25 10.21 -11.27
CA ARG A 28 12.96 10.92 -11.23
C ARG A 28 12.45 11.12 -9.80
N MET A 29 12.60 10.13 -8.93
CA MET A 29 12.24 10.26 -7.52
C MET A 29 13.05 11.31 -6.77
N LYS A 30 14.32 11.51 -7.16
CA LYS A 30 15.21 12.51 -6.55
C LYS A 30 15.01 13.91 -7.11
N GLU A 31 14.29 14.05 -8.23
CA GLU A 31 14.02 15.37 -8.79
C GLU A 31 13.20 16.23 -7.83
N ASN A 32 13.66 17.47 -7.68
CA ASN A 32 13.00 18.49 -6.85
C ASN A 32 12.74 18.05 -5.40
N ILE A 33 13.65 17.25 -4.83
CA ILE A 33 13.47 16.66 -3.49
C ILE A 33 13.37 17.72 -2.39
N GLU A 34 14.02 18.87 -2.57
CA GLU A 34 13.93 20.05 -1.68
C GLU A 34 12.64 20.85 -1.86
N ALA A 35 11.82 20.45 -2.83
CA ALA A 35 10.49 20.98 -3.05
C ALA A 35 10.41 22.47 -3.38
N ASP A 36 11.01 22.84 -4.46
CA ASP A 36 10.67 24.07 -5.16
C ASP A 36 9.24 23.95 -5.69
N GLU A 37 8.35 24.84 -5.24
CA GLU A 37 6.91 24.81 -5.59
C GLU A 37 6.65 24.99 -7.09
N SER A 38 7.63 25.48 -7.83
CA SER A 38 7.49 25.67 -9.29
C SER A 38 7.55 24.38 -10.10
N ARG A 39 7.95 23.26 -9.50
CA ARG A 39 8.16 21.99 -10.20
C ARG A 39 7.61 20.80 -9.40
N PRO A 40 7.14 19.73 -10.09
CA PRO A 40 6.71 18.49 -9.43
C PRO A 40 7.84 17.90 -8.58
N ALA A 41 7.48 17.41 -7.39
CA ALA A 41 8.36 16.70 -6.48
C ALA A 41 7.80 15.30 -6.21
N TYR A 42 8.07 14.36 -7.11
CA TYR A 42 7.38 13.06 -7.18
C TYR A 42 7.28 12.34 -5.84
N LEU A 43 8.38 12.25 -5.09
CA LEU A 43 8.37 11.57 -3.80
C LEU A 43 7.50 12.31 -2.78
N ARG A 44 7.69 13.62 -2.65
CA ARG A 44 6.94 14.42 -1.68
C ARG A 44 5.45 14.47 -2.02
N ASP A 45 5.14 14.70 -3.29
CA ASP A 45 3.75 14.80 -3.75
C ASP A 45 3.04 13.46 -3.59
N GLY A 46 3.72 12.34 -3.90
CA GLY A 46 3.23 11.00 -3.66
C GLY A 46 2.96 10.74 -2.18
N MET A 47 3.90 11.03 -1.29
CA MET A 47 3.73 10.88 0.15
C MET A 47 2.64 11.79 0.72
N THR A 48 2.53 13.02 0.22
CA THR A 48 1.44 13.93 0.61
C THR A 48 0.08 13.35 0.26
N ASN A 49 -0.07 12.80 -0.96
CA ASN A 49 -1.31 12.15 -1.39
C ASN A 49 -1.64 10.93 -0.53
N VAL A 50 -0.65 10.11 -0.19
CA VAL A 50 -0.83 8.97 0.73
C VAL A 50 -1.29 9.46 2.11
N HIS A 51 -0.63 10.47 2.68
CA HIS A 51 -1.02 11.04 3.97
C HIS A 51 -2.45 11.60 3.94
N GLU A 52 -2.82 12.32 2.88
CA GLU A 52 -4.18 12.84 2.74
C GLU A 52 -5.24 11.73 2.66
N ALA A 53 -4.91 10.64 1.95
CA ALA A 53 -5.81 9.48 1.84
C ALA A 53 -5.93 8.70 3.16
N MET A 54 -4.84 8.63 3.94
CA MET A 54 -4.74 7.84 5.17
C MET A 54 -5.11 8.61 6.45
N LYS A 55 -5.29 9.92 6.37
CA LYS A 55 -5.69 10.70 7.56
C LYS A 55 -7.10 10.33 8.02
N PRO A 56 -7.39 10.44 9.33
CA PRO A 56 -8.73 10.22 9.86
C PRO A 56 -9.78 11.05 9.11
N GLY A 57 -10.79 10.38 8.56
CA GLY A 57 -11.83 11.05 7.79
C GLY A 57 -12.70 10.07 6.99
N PRO A 58 -13.66 10.59 6.22
CA PRO A 58 -14.59 9.76 5.47
C PRO A 58 -13.93 8.77 4.52
N GLY A 59 -12.82 9.15 3.88
CA GLY A 59 -12.07 8.29 2.95
C GLY A 59 -11.56 7.03 3.64
N LEU A 60 -10.77 7.19 4.71
CA LEU A 60 -10.25 6.07 5.49
C LEU A 60 -11.37 5.23 6.10
N THR A 61 -12.43 5.86 6.61
CA THR A 61 -13.59 5.17 7.17
C THR A 61 -14.29 4.32 6.13
N ASN A 62 -14.45 4.81 4.90
CA ASN A 62 -15.08 4.06 3.82
C ASN A 62 -14.24 2.85 3.40
N VAL A 63 -12.93 3.02 3.20
CA VAL A 63 -12.01 1.92 2.86
C VAL A 63 -12.03 0.86 3.96
N SER A 64 -11.97 1.25 5.22
CA SER A 64 -12.00 0.32 6.36
C SER A 64 -13.32 -0.45 6.45
N ARG A 65 -14.44 0.23 6.22
CA ARG A 65 -15.77 -0.40 6.22
C ARG A 65 -15.89 -1.41 5.08
N GLU A 66 -15.51 -1.02 3.88
CA GLU A 66 -15.58 -1.91 2.72
C GLU A 66 -14.63 -3.11 2.85
N ALA A 67 -13.45 -2.94 3.44
CA ALA A 67 -12.57 -4.05 3.75
C ALA A 67 -13.20 -5.02 4.77
N ALA A 68 -13.84 -4.49 5.82
CA ALA A 68 -14.56 -5.29 6.81
C ALA A 68 -15.75 -6.05 6.18
N ASP A 69 -16.53 -5.38 5.34
CA ASP A 69 -17.67 -5.98 4.63
C ASP A 69 -17.23 -7.11 3.68
N ARG A 70 -16.04 -7.03 3.12
CA ARG A 70 -15.45 -8.09 2.29
C ARG A 70 -14.91 -9.25 3.14
N LEU A 71 -14.38 -8.97 4.32
CA LEU A 71 -13.79 -9.97 5.21
C LEU A 71 -14.86 -10.79 5.96
N ALA A 72 -15.94 -10.18 6.39
CA ALA A 72 -16.98 -10.83 7.19
C ALA A 72 -17.56 -12.12 6.55
N PRO A 73 -17.92 -12.16 5.25
CA PRO A 73 -18.39 -13.38 4.61
C PRO A 73 -17.35 -14.51 4.55
N LEU A 74 -16.04 -14.15 4.52
CA LEU A 74 -14.96 -15.13 4.47
C LEU A 74 -14.80 -15.83 5.82
N ILE A 75 -14.96 -15.09 6.91
CA ILE A 75 -15.02 -15.65 8.27
C ILE A 75 -16.26 -16.53 8.42
N GLY A 76 -17.42 -16.06 7.97
CA GLY A 76 -18.67 -16.82 8.01
C GLY A 76 -18.62 -18.16 7.27
N LYS A 77 -17.85 -18.26 6.19
CA LYS A 77 -17.63 -19.54 5.48
C LYS A 77 -16.87 -20.56 6.32
N LEU A 78 -15.91 -20.12 7.15
CA LEU A 78 -15.22 -21.03 8.08
C LEU A 78 -16.19 -21.63 9.10
N GLU A 79 -17.09 -20.82 9.63
CA GLU A 79 -18.10 -21.25 10.59
C GLU A 79 -19.08 -22.26 9.98
N GLN A 80 -19.55 -22.02 8.76
CA GLN A 80 -20.51 -22.89 8.06
C GLN A 80 -19.95 -24.28 7.72
N ASN A 81 -18.66 -24.39 7.50
CA ASN A 81 -17.99 -25.65 7.16
C ASN A 81 -17.67 -26.53 8.40
N GLY A 82 -18.13 -26.14 9.58
CA GLY A 82 -17.84 -26.87 10.83
C GLY A 82 -16.35 -26.73 11.21
N THR A 83 -15.70 -27.87 11.54
CA THR A 83 -14.27 -27.85 11.87
C THR A 83 -13.44 -27.77 10.59
N THR A 84 -12.83 -26.61 10.35
CA THR A 84 -11.92 -26.38 9.22
C THR A 84 -10.50 -26.18 9.72
N ARG A 85 -9.53 -26.89 9.14
CA ARG A 85 -8.11 -26.68 9.44
C ARG A 85 -7.53 -25.75 8.39
N VAL A 86 -6.95 -24.64 8.84
CA VAL A 86 -6.25 -23.67 8.00
C VAL A 86 -4.87 -23.39 8.57
N GLU A 87 -3.90 -23.08 7.71
CA GLU A 87 -2.66 -22.46 8.16
C GLU A 87 -2.98 -20.98 8.43
N LEU A 88 -2.99 -20.60 9.70
CA LEU A 88 -3.56 -19.33 10.15
C LEU A 88 -2.84 -18.13 9.56
N GLY A 89 -1.50 -18.15 9.50
CA GLY A 89 -0.70 -17.04 8.98
C GLY A 89 -1.03 -16.74 7.52
N SER A 90 -0.88 -17.74 6.66
CA SER A 90 -1.16 -17.61 5.22
C SER A 90 -2.63 -17.26 4.95
N TRP A 91 -3.55 -17.90 5.70
CA TRP A 91 -4.97 -17.60 5.53
C TRP A 91 -5.30 -16.15 5.87
N VAL A 92 -4.83 -15.65 7.03
CA VAL A 92 -5.07 -14.26 7.46
C VAL A 92 -4.45 -13.29 6.47
N THR A 93 -3.19 -13.50 6.08
CA THR A 93 -2.49 -12.64 5.12
C THR A 93 -3.23 -12.57 3.79
N CYS A 94 -3.61 -13.70 3.23
CA CYS A 94 -4.35 -13.77 1.96
C CYS A 94 -5.71 -13.04 2.03
N GLN A 95 -6.48 -13.25 3.12
CA GLN A 95 -7.78 -12.61 3.28
C GLN A 95 -7.66 -11.10 3.50
N LEU A 96 -6.67 -10.64 4.28
CA LEU A 96 -6.43 -9.22 4.49
C LEU A 96 -5.98 -8.53 3.20
N ILE A 97 -5.01 -9.10 2.48
CA ILE A 97 -4.57 -8.56 1.19
C ILE A 97 -5.76 -8.43 0.24
N SER A 98 -6.53 -9.49 0.05
CA SER A 98 -7.69 -9.49 -0.84
C SER A 98 -8.74 -8.45 -0.44
N SER A 99 -9.05 -8.34 0.85
CA SER A 99 -10.08 -7.43 1.36
C SER A 99 -9.66 -5.97 1.27
N ILE A 100 -8.44 -5.63 1.69
CA ILE A 100 -7.91 -4.26 1.69
C ILE A 100 -7.68 -3.79 0.25
N THR A 101 -7.00 -4.58 -0.57
CA THR A 101 -6.75 -4.21 -1.96
C THR A 101 -8.05 -4.15 -2.76
N GLY A 102 -9.02 -5.02 -2.46
CA GLY A 102 -10.35 -4.98 -3.04
C GLY A 102 -11.12 -3.71 -2.70
N SER A 103 -10.95 -3.15 -1.49
CA SER A 103 -11.57 -1.88 -1.10
C SER A 103 -10.91 -0.65 -1.74
N ILE A 104 -9.63 -0.75 -2.11
CA ILE A 104 -8.87 0.34 -2.75
C ILE A 104 -9.06 0.32 -4.27
N PHE A 105 -8.88 -0.83 -4.90
CA PHE A 105 -8.86 -0.97 -6.37
C PHE A 105 -10.20 -1.42 -6.96
N GLY A 106 -11.15 -1.86 -6.13
CA GLY A 106 -12.47 -2.29 -6.59
C GLY A 106 -12.43 -3.43 -7.62
N PRO A 107 -13.24 -3.33 -8.71
CA PRO A 107 -13.31 -4.38 -9.74
C PRO A 107 -11.99 -4.65 -10.45
N LEU A 108 -11.12 -3.66 -10.55
CA LEU A 108 -9.83 -3.73 -11.24
C LEU A 108 -8.68 -4.18 -10.33
N ASN A 109 -8.99 -4.73 -9.15
CA ASN A 109 -7.98 -5.18 -8.20
C ASN A 109 -7.02 -6.23 -8.84
N PRO A 110 -5.72 -5.91 -9.00
CA PRO A 110 -4.74 -6.84 -9.56
C PRO A 110 -4.48 -8.04 -8.64
N PHE A 111 -4.69 -7.90 -7.33
CA PHE A 111 -4.53 -8.97 -6.34
C PHE A 111 -5.65 -10.01 -6.35
N LYS A 112 -6.53 -9.98 -7.35
CA LYS A 112 -7.41 -11.11 -7.69
C LYS A 112 -6.67 -12.23 -8.40
N ASP A 113 -5.53 -11.91 -9.00
CA ASP A 113 -4.67 -12.87 -9.67
C ASP A 113 -3.75 -13.55 -8.62
N PRO A 114 -3.82 -14.88 -8.47
CA PRO A 114 -2.98 -15.61 -7.54
C PRO A 114 -1.47 -15.44 -7.78
N GLU A 115 -1.06 -15.26 -9.03
CA GLU A 115 0.35 -15.05 -9.38
C GLU A 115 0.85 -13.71 -8.83
N VAL A 116 -0.01 -12.68 -8.86
CA VAL A 116 0.30 -11.37 -8.27
C VAL A 116 0.39 -11.47 -6.75
N VAL A 117 -0.52 -12.20 -6.10
CA VAL A 117 -0.47 -12.41 -4.65
C VAL A 117 0.81 -13.13 -4.25
N GLN A 118 1.15 -14.20 -4.95
CA GLN A 118 2.37 -14.99 -4.66
C GLN A 118 3.66 -14.18 -4.84
N ALA A 119 3.68 -13.21 -5.75
CA ALA A 119 4.84 -12.33 -5.92
C ALA A 119 5.07 -11.35 -4.76
N PHE A 120 4.08 -11.21 -3.85
CA PHE A 120 4.13 -10.36 -2.67
C PHE A 120 4.47 -11.11 -1.38
N GLU A 121 4.48 -12.44 -1.40
CA GLU A 121 4.90 -13.30 -0.27
C GLU A 121 6.42 -13.53 -0.27
#